data_90f0947b7bb65ea6bb5a89cf09db9ebb
#
_entry.id   90f0947b7bb65ea6bb5a89cf09db9ebb
#
_cell.length_a   1.000
_cell.length_b   1.000
_cell.length_c   1.000
_cell.angle_alpha   90.00
_cell.angle_beta   90.00
_cell.angle_gamma   90.00
#
_symmetry.space_group_name_H-M   'P 1'
#
loop_
_entity.id
_entity.type
_entity.pdbx_description
1 polymer ?
#
loop_
_entity_poly.entity_id
_entity_poly.type
_entity_poly.pdbx_seq_one_letter_code
_entity_poly.pdbx_strand_id
1 'polypeptide(L)'
;MPVLTLSSASSIILTSKLPRQYQWLDKEPGPKMLMEGLNHYGCLEHKGKGNNPDITKWAKEIGGKVAEVYRADEIPWCGLFMAICARRAGYALPKDPLWALNWGTFGTGQPVAMLGDVLTFIRKTASGATAGHVAIYVGEDDTAYHTLGGNQSDCVCITRMAKSRLYAIRRPQFRIAQPKNIRRVHLASSGKLSANEA
;
A
#
# COMPACT_ATOMS: atom_id res chain seq x y z
N MET A 1 -52.38 26.16 -1.15
CA MET A 1 -51.59 24.92 -1.18
C MET A 1 -50.24 25.27 -1.76
N PRO A 2 -49.13 25.28 -0.97
CA PRO A 2 -47.82 25.55 -1.49
C PRO A 2 -47.25 24.28 -2.13
N VAL A 3 -46.76 24.40 -3.37
CA VAL A 3 -46.11 23.37 -4.13
C VAL A 3 -44.66 23.26 -3.60
N LEU A 4 -44.32 22.13 -3.01
CA LEU A 4 -42.97 21.78 -2.61
C LEU A 4 -42.17 21.45 -3.86
N THR A 5 -41.26 22.35 -4.25
CA THR A 5 -40.24 22.10 -5.26
C THR A 5 -39.16 21.20 -4.63
N LEU A 6 -39.07 19.95 -5.10
CA LEU A 6 -37.99 19.04 -4.81
C LEU A 6 -36.68 19.58 -5.44
N SER A 7 -35.78 20.06 -4.57
CA SER A 7 -34.40 20.38 -4.95
C SER A 7 -33.69 19.11 -5.37
N SER A 8 -33.28 19.05 -6.64
CA SER A 8 -32.42 17.99 -7.17
C SER A 8 -31.05 18.09 -6.49
N ALA A 9 -30.77 17.16 -5.59
CA ALA A 9 -29.42 16.98 -5.07
C ALA A 9 -28.50 16.53 -6.23
N SER A 10 -27.67 17.44 -6.73
CA SER A 10 -26.59 17.12 -7.65
C SER A 10 -25.65 16.17 -6.93
N SER A 11 -25.68 14.89 -7.31
CA SER A 11 -24.68 13.92 -6.90
C SER A 11 -23.32 14.37 -7.46
N ILE A 12 -22.45 14.85 -6.60
CA ILE A 12 -21.05 15.08 -6.94
C ILE A 12 -20.48 13.71 -7.28
N ILE A 13 -20.29 13.42 -8.57
CA ILE A 13 -19.57 12.23 -9.02
C ILE A 13 -18.10 12.47 -8.66
N LEU A 14 -17.67 11.96 -7.50
CA LEU A 14 -16.27 11.89 -7.16
C LEU A 14 -15.59 10.96 -8.19
N THR A 15 -14.84 11.56 -9.11
CA THR A 15 -14.04 10.79 -10.06
C THR A 15 -12.95 10.05 -9.29
N SER A 16 -12.88 8.73 -9.45
CA SER A 16 -11.83 7.91 -8.86
C SER A 16 -10.45 8.39 -9.29
N LYS A 17 -9.51 8.46 -8.34
CA LYS A 17 -8.08 8.69 -8.62
C LYS A 17 -7.38 7.44 -9.15
N LEU A 18 -8.03 6.27 -9.05
CA LEU A 18 -7.45 4.99 -9.44
C LEU A 18 -7.55 4.76 -10.95
N PRO A 19 -6.56 4.10 -11.58
CA PRO A 19 -6.67 3.59 -12.93
C PRO A 19 -7.92 2.70 -13.09
N ARG A 20 -8.52 2.72 -14.27
CA ARG A 20 -9.82 2.07 -14.56
C ARG A 20 -9.93 0.64 -14.00
N GLN A 21 -8.90 -0.16 -14.16
CA GLN A 21 -8.87 -1.56 -13.71
C GLN A 21 -8.91 -1.73 -12.19
N TYR A 22 -8.64 -0.67 -11.41
CA TYR A 22 -8.61 -0.68 -9.94
C TYR A 22 -9.74 0.12 -9.30
N GLN A 23 -10.61 0.77 -10.07
CA GLN A 23 -11.71 1.62 -9.55
C GLN A 23 -12.72 0.85 -8.68
N TRP A 24 -12.78 -0.46 -8.84
CA TRP A 24 -13.59 -1.32 -7.98
C TRP A 24 -13.15 -1.27 -6.51
N LEU A 25 -11.88 -0.92 -6.22
CA LEU A 25 -11.36 -0.76 -4.87
C LEU A 25 -12.06 0.39 -4.10
N ASP A 26 -12.56 1.41 -4.78
CA ASP A 26 -13.31 2.51 -4.15
C ASP A 26 -14.60 2.05 -3.47
N LYS A 27 -15.10 0.87 -3.84
CA LYS A 27 -16.34 0.28 -3.32
C LYS A 27 -16.09 -0.81 -2.26
N GLU A 28 -14.83 -1.16 -2.01
CA GLU A 28 -14.49 -2.17 -1.01
C GLU A 28 -14.63 -1.59 0.41
N PRO A 29 -15.26 -2.32 1.34
CA PRO A 29 -15.47 -1.85 2.71
C PRO A 29 -14.24 -2.01 3.62
N GLY A 30 -13.15 -2.51 3.12
CA GLY A 30 -11.93 -2.84 3.85
C GLY A 30 -11.04 -3.81 3.09
N PRO A 31 -9.98 -4.35 3.72
CA PRO A 31 -9.59 -4.14 5.12
C PRO A 31 -9.05 -2.74 5.40
N LYS A 32 -9.09 -2.32 6.66
CA LYS A 32 -8.74 -0.94 7.07
C LYS A 32 -7.37 -0.49 6.57
N MET A 33 -6.36 -1.37 6.63
CA MET A 33 -5.01 -1.06 6.18
C MET A 33 -4.95 -0.76 4.68
N LEU A 34 -5.72 -1.49 3.86
CA LEU A 34 -5.85 -1.22 2.43
C LEU A 34 -6.54 0.13 2.19
N MET A 35 -7.64 0.39 2.89
CA MET A 35 -8.39 1.66 2.75
C MET A 35 -7.52 2.85 3.14
N GLU A 36 -6.74 2.73 4.22
CA GLU A 36 -5.79 3.77 4.60
C GLU A 36 -4.73 4.01 3.51
N GLY A 37 -4.20 2.96 2.93
CA GLY A 37 -3.25 3.07 1.82
C GLY A 37 -3.86 3.75 0.59
N LEU A 38 -5.10 3.44 0.24
CA LEU A 38 -5.82 4.05 -0.89
C LEU A 38 -6.07 5.55 -0.67
N ASN A 39 -6.27 6.01 0.57
CA ASN A 39 -6.41 7.44 0.90
C ASN A 39 -5.16 8.25 0.52
N HIS A 40 -4.00 7.60 0.43
CA HIS A 40 -2.73 8.22 0.05
C HIS A 40 -2.35 8.03 -1.42
N TYR A 41 -3.22 7.39 -2.22
CA TYR A 41 -2.94 7.13 -3.63
C TYR A 41 -2.59 8.42 -4.39
N GLY A 42 -1.45 8.38 -5.10
CA GLY A 42 -0.92 9.52 -5.85
C GLY A 42 -0.04 10.47 -5.02
N CYS A 43 0.24 10.17 -3.73
CA CYS A 43 1.25 10.88 -2.96
C CYS A 43 2.62 10.65 -3.61
N LEU A 44 3.34 11.74 -3.92
CA LEU A 44 4.63 11.73 -4.61
C LEU A 44 5.76 12.17 -3.68
N GLU A 45 6.94 11.60 -3.85
CA GLU A 45 8.17 12.16 -3.32
C GLU A 45 8.43 13.56 -3.89
N HIS A 46 9.05 14.45 -3.10
CA HIS A 46 9.38 15.78 -3.59
C HIS A 46 10.63 15.72 -4.46
N LYS A 47 10.54 16.19 -5.70
CA LYS A 47 11.69 16.27 -6.59
C LYS A 47 12.58 17.46 -6.26
N GLY A 48 13.86 17.23 -6.03
CA GLY A 48 14.86 18.25 -5.75
C GLY A 48 14.95 18.61 -4.28
N LYS A 49 15.40 19.86 -3.98
CA LYS A 49 15.57 20.27 -2.58
C LYS A 49 14.24 20.42 -1.87
N GLY A 50 14.07 19.73 -0.77
CA GLY A 50 12.86 19.75 0.06
C GLY A 50 12.34 18.36 0.35
N ASN A 51 11.18 18.27 0.96
CA ASN A 51 10.52 17.02 1.31
C ASN A 51 9.01 17.16 1.14
N ASN A 52 8.33 16.09 0.74
CA ASN A 52 6.89 16.04 0.82
C ASN A 52 6.46 16.08 2.30
N PRO A 53 5.66 17.08 2.72
CA PRO A 53 5.26 17.25 4.11
C PRO A 53 4.42 16.07 4.63
N ASP A 54 3.65 15.39 3.78
CA ASP A 54 2.85 14.25 4.20
C ASP A 54 3.74 13.05 4.56
N ILE A 55 4.74 12.75 3.73
CA ILE A 55 5.67 11.63 3.97
C ILE A 55 6.47 11.88 5.26
N THR A 56 7.00 13.09 5.44
CA THR A 56 7.73 13.42 6.67
C THR A 56 6.83 13.46 7.92
N LYS A 57 5.55 13.82 7.76
CA LYS A 57 4.54 13.76 8.83
C LYS A 57 4.27 12.32 9.28
N TRP A 58 4.24 11.35 8.35
CA TRP A 58 4.07 9.93 8.71
C TRP A 58 5.18 9.46 9.65
N ALA A 59 6.44 9.82 9.36
CA ALA A 59 7.56 9.46 10.23
C ALA A 59 7.41 10.05 11.65
N LYS A 60 6.99 11.31 11.76
CA LYS A 60 6.70 11.96 13.05
C LYS A 60 5.56 11.29 13.81
N GLU A 61 4.50 10.86 13.10
CA GLU A 61 3.34 10.17 13.68
C GLU A 61 3.71 8.77 14.19
N ILE A 62 4.57 8.04 13.49
CA ILE A 62 5.13 6.76 13.98
C ILE A 62 5.98 6.99 15.20
N GLY A 63 6.80 8.04 15.22
CA GLY A 63 7.62 8.45 16.37
C GLY A 63 8.84 7.57 16.62
N GLY A 64 9.50 7.78 17.78
CA GLY A 64 10.66 7.02 18.21
C GLY A 64 11.77 7.00 17.17
N LYS A 65 12.47 5.86 17.05
CA LYS A 65 13.58 5.71 16.10
C LYS A 65 13.22 6.00 14.65
N VAL A 66 11.96 5.78 14.24
CA VAL A 66 11.52 6.10 12.87
C VAL A 66 11.60 7.60 12.62
N ALA A 67 11.09 8.42 13.54
CA ALA A 67 11.16 9.87 13.44
C ALA A 67 12.59 10.42 13.51
N GLU A 68 13.48 9.74 14.23
CA GLU A 68 14.89 10.11 14.35
C GLU A 68 15.69 9.83 13.06
N VAL A 69 15.41 8.70 12.43
CA VAL A 69 16.14 8.22 11.25
C VAL A 69 15.58 8.84 9.97
N TYR A 70 14.24 8.88 9.84
CA TYR A 70 13.58 9.32 8.62
C TYR A 70 13.42 10.85 8.60
N ARG A 71 14.40 11.55 8.03
CA ARG A 71 14.47 13.02 7.99
C ARG A 71 14.24 13.63 6.61
N ALA A 72 14.27 12.81 5.58
CA ALA A 72 14.07 13.20 4.18
C ALA A 72 13.30 12.13 3.43
N ASP A 73 12.49 12.54 2.45
CA ASP A 73 11.69 11.60 1.63
C ASP A 73 12.50 10.88 0.55
N GLU A 74 13.73 11.30 0.31
CA GLU A 74 14.73 10.54 -0.49
C GLU A 74 15.15 9.21 0.18
N ILE A 75 14.92 9.05 1.49
CA ILE A 75 15.15 7.78 2.19
C ILE A 75 14.06 6.79 1.75
N PRO A 76 14.38 5.54 1.34
CA PRO A 76 13.38 4.57 0.92
C PRO A 76 12.21 4.45 1.90
N TRP A 77 10.99 4.71 1.45
CA TRP A 77 9.83 4.88 2.32
C TRP A 77 8.69 3.87 2.12
N CYS A 78 8.95 2.76 1.41
CA CYS A 78 7.96 1.68 1.32
C CYS A 78 7.59 1.12 2.71
N GLY A 79 8.59 0.91 3.59
CA GLY A 79 8.36 0.48 4.97
C GLY A 79 7.63 1.53 5.82
N LEU A 80 7.94 2.82 5.63
CA LEU A 80 7.26 3.92 6.32
C LEU A 80 5.79 4.01 5.92
N PHE A 81 5.48 3.91 4.62
CA PHE A 81 4.11 3.88 4.13
C PHE A 81 3.31 2.71 4.74
N MET A 82 3.90 1.53 4.77
CA MET A 82 3.26 0.37 5.42
C MET A 82 3.06 0.60 6.91
N ALA A 83 4.02 1.23 7.58
CA ALA A 83 3.93 1.52 9.01
C ALA A 83 2.78 2.48 9.33
N ILE A 84 2.59 3.55 8.55
CA ILE A 84 1.49 4.48 8.78
C ILE A 84 0.13 3.82 8.51
N CYS A 85 0.01 3.03 7.44
CA CYS A 85 -1.20 2.28 7.14
C CYS A 85 -1.56 1.29 8.27
N ALA A 86 -0.59 0.54 8.77
CA ALA A 86 -0.79 -0.43 9.85
C ALA A 86 -1.15 0.28 11.18
N ARG A 87 -0.43 1.35 11.55
CA ARG A 87 -0.66 2.13 12.75
C ARG A 87 -2.10 2.68 12.79
N ARG A 88 -2.54 3.33 11.73
CA ARG A 88 -3.88 3.92 11.63
C ARG A 88 -4.98 2.86 11.52
N ALA A 89 -4.66 1.69 10.99
CA ALA A 89 -5.57 0.53 11.03
C ALA A 89 -5.63 -0.15 12.42
N GLY A 90 -4.76 0.25 13.37
CA GLY A 90 -4.75 -0.26 14.74
C GLY A 90 -3.91 -1.53 14.93
N TYR A 91 -2.94 -1.78 14.04
CA TYR A 91 -2.02 -2.92 14.15
C TYR A 91 -0.70 -2.54 14.81
N ALA A 92 -0.11 -3.48 15.55
CA ALA A 92 1.27 -3.38 16.00
C ALA A 92 2.24 -3.46 14.81
N LEU A 93 3.31 -2.68 14.86
CA LEU A 93 4.32 -2.67 13.82
C LEU A 93 5.35 -3.77 14.07
N PRO A 94 5.98 -4.33 13.01
CA PRO A 94 7.15 -5.18 13.19
C PRO A 94 8.32 -4.37 13.76
N LYS A 95 9.32 -5.06 14.29
CA LYS A 95 10.57 -4.43 14.70
C LYS A 95 11.24 -3.76 13.49
N ASP A 96 11.78 -2.55 13.67
CA ASP A 96 12.42 -1.76 12.62
C ASP A 96 11.59 -1.70 11.31
N PRO A 97 10.39 -1.08 11.35
CA PRO A 97 9.41 -1.15 10.27
C PRO A 97 9.83 -0.44 8.98
N LEU A 98 10.89 0.38 9.00
CA LEU A 98 11.47 0.98 7.80
C LEU A 98 12.14 -0.08 6.90
N TRP A 99 12.59 -1.20 7.49
CA TRP A 99 13.19 -2.30 6.74
C TRP A 99 12.11 -3.22 6.15
N ALA A 100 11.94 -3.18 4.84
CA ALA A 100 10.85 -3.87 4.14
C ALA A 100 10.74 -5.37 4.47
N LEU A 101 11.86 -6.09 4.59
CA LEU A 101 11.84 -7.53 4.84
C LEU A 101 11.39 -7.89 6.26
N ASN A 102 11.46 -6.97 7.23
CA ASN A 102 10.94 -7.20 8.58
C ASN A 102 9.40 -7.38 8.59
N TRP A 103 8.72 -6.87 7.56
CA TRP A 103 7.29 -7.12 7.36
C TRP A 103 6.97 -8.59 7.07
N GLY A 104 7.97 -9.41 6.75
CA GLY A 104 7.85 -10.86 6.71
C GLY A 104 7.50 -11.51 8.06
N THR A 105 7.54 -10.77 9.16
CA THR A 105 7.11 -11.22 10.51
C THR A 105 5.75 -10.65 10.93
N PHE A 106 5.14 -9.76 10.12
CA PHE A 106 3.86 -9.13 10.42
C PHE A 106 2.70 -10.14 10.35
N GLY A 107 1.69 -10.01 11.23
CA GLY A 107 0.49 -10.85 11.21
C GLY A 107 0.79 -12.36 11.13
N THR A 108 0.01 -13.10 10.35
CA THR A 108 0.16 -14.56 10.15
C THR A 108 0.60 -14.89 8.73
N GLY A 109 1.51 -15.89 8.59
CA GLY A 109 1.93 -16.41 7.28
C GLY A 109 0.78 -17.05 6.52
N GLN A 110 0.74 -16.84 5.20
CA GLN A 110 -0.32 -17.39 4.35
C GLN A 110 0.28 -18.09 3.13
N PRO A 111 -0.32 -19.20 2.66
CA PRO A 111 0.11 -19.86 1.42
C PRO A 111 -0.39 -19.15 0.16
N VAL A 112 -1.48 -18.36 0.26
CA VAL A 112 -2.13 -17.67 -0.87
C VAL A 112 -2.47 -16.24 -0.46
N ALA A 113 -2.11 -15.30 -1.32
CA ALA A 113 -2.42 -13.89 -1.11
C ALA A 113 -3.90 -13.60 -1.34
N MET A 114 -4.48 -12.77 -0.48
CA MET A 114 -5.84 -12.28 -0.58
C MET A 114 -5.88 -10.76 -0.37
N LEU A 115 -6.96 -10.12 -0.78
CA LEU A 115 -7.14 -8.66 -0.72
C LEU A 115 -6.75 -8.09 0.65
N GLY A 116 -5.79 -7.17 0.66
CA GLY A 116 -5.30 -6.52 1.87
C GLY A 116 -4.16 -7.24 2.61
N ASP A 117 -3.71 -8.40 2.12
CA ASP A 117 -2.51 -9.04 2.67
C ASP A 117 -1.27 -8.19 2.40
N VAL A 118 -0.32 -8.25 3.31
CA VAL A 118 1.01 -7.62 3.17
C VAL A 118 1.93 -8.57 2.44
N LEU A 119 2.49 -8.12 1.33
CA LEU A 119 3.47 -8.86 0.56
C LEU A 119 4.85 -8.22 0.70
N THR A 120 5.85 -9.05 0.93
CA THR A 120 7.26 -8.63 0.89
C THR A 120 7.95 -9.27 -0.31
N PHE A 121 8.85 -8.52 -0.91
CA PHE A 121 9.58 -8.92 -2.11
C PHE A 121 11.08 -8.74 -1.93
N ILE A 122 11.87 -9.59 -2.58
CA ILE A 122 13.33 -9.47 -2.64
C ILE A 122 13.73 -9.02 -4.04
N ARG A 123 14.74 -8.17 -4.11
CA ARG A 123 15.49 -7.88 -5.33
C ARG A 123 16.99 -7.88 -5.03
N LYS A 124 17.79 -8.14 -6.05
CA LYS A 124 19.22 -7.89 -5.98
C LYS A 124 19.51 -6.51 -6.56
N THR A 125 20.31 -5.74 -5.85
CA THR A 125 20.82 -4.46 -6.35
C THR A 125 21.91 -4.69 -7.39
N ALA A 126 22.31 -3.65 -8.10
CA ALA A 126 23.43 -3.72 -9.04
C ALA A 126 24.75 -4.17 -8.37
N SER A 127 24.94 -3.88 -7.09
CA SER A 127 26.09 -4.35 -6.30
C SER A 127 25.95 -5.80 -5.79
N GLY A 128 24.86 -6.51 -6.11
CA GLY A 128 24.56 -7.85 -5.60
C GLY A 128 23.96 -7.91 -4.19
N ALA A 129 23.83 -6.76 -3.52
CA ALA A 129 23.19 -6.72 -2.21
C ALA A 129 21.70 -7.07 -2.29
N THR A 130 21.16 -7.55 -1.17
CA THR A 130 19.73 -7.83 -1.06
C THR A 130 18.99 -6.57 -0.64
N ALA A 131 18.01 -6.15 -1.45
CA ALA A 131 17.05 -5.12 -1.13
C ALA A 131 15.65 -5.73 -1.00
N GLY A 132 14.81 -5.12 -0.18
CA GLY A 132 13.43 -5.53 0.03
C GLY A 132 12.45 -4.47 -0.48
N HIS A 133 11.23 -4.92 -0.79
CA HIS A 133 10.08 -4.05 -0.96
C HIS A 133 8.89 -4.63 -0.21
N VAL A 134 7.98 -3.77 0.25
CA VAL A 134 6.77 -4.19 0.96
C VAL A 134 5.57 -3.39 0.46
N ALA A 135 4.45 -4.09 0.22
CA ALA A 135 3.23 -3.48 -0.29
C ALA A 135 2.00 -4.32 0.07
N ILE A 136 0.81 -3.76 -0.17
CA ILE A 136 -0.48 -4.40 0.09
C ILE A 136 -0.99 -5.06 -1.19
N TYR A 137 -1.37 -6.33 -1.11
CA TYR A 137 -1.98 -7.07 -2.22
C TYR A 137 -3.36 -6.49 -2.57
N VAL A 138 -3.56 -6.19 -3.85
CA VAL A 138 -4.85 -5.78 -4.42
C VAL A 138 -5.36 -6.74 -5.48
N GLY A 139 -4.50 -7.59 -6.03
CA GLY A 139 -4.85 -8.61 -7.00
C GLY A 139 -3.63 -9.27 -7.61
N GLU A 140 -3.84 -10.14 -8.57
CA GLU A 140 -2.77 -10.82 -9.29
C GLU A 140 -3.19 -11.18 -10.71
N ASP A 141 -2.22 -11.29 -11.58
CA ASP A 141 -2.31 -11.97 -12.87
C ASP A 141 -1.42 -13.23 -12.89
N ASP A 142 -1.22 -13.86 -14.04
CA ASP A 142 -0.46 -15.10 -14.13
C ASP A 142 1.01 -14.91 -13.70
N THR A 143 1.60 -13.75 -13.92
CA THR A 143 3.04 -13.49 -13.73
C THR A 143 3.35 -12.56 -12.55
N ALA A 144 2.39 -11.78 -12.10
CA ALA A 144 2.61 -10.71 -11.14
C ALA A 144 1.51 -10.60 -10.08
N TYR A 145 1.90 -10.10 -8.91
CA TYR A 145 1.00 -9.50 -7.95
C TYR A 145 0.82 -8.01 -8.26
N HIS A 146 -0.41 -7.53 -8.20
CA HIS A 146 -0.73 -6.11 -8.23
C HIS A 146 -0.74 -5.61 -6.79
N THR A 147 0.10 -4.63 -6.49
CA THR A 147 0.32 -4.19 -5.10
C THR A 147 0.26 -2.68 -4.95
N LEU A 148 -0.49 -2.23 -3.94
CA LEU A 148 -0.51 -0.85 -3.49
C LEU A 148 0.65 -0.63 -2.53
N GLY A 149 1.58 0.22 -2.87
CA GLY A 149 2.76 0.49 -2.05
C GLY A 149 3.25 1.92 -2.15
N GLY A 150 4.03 2.33 -1.16
CA GLY A 150 4.79 3.57 -1.19
C GLY A 150 6.16 3.36 -1.84
N ASN A 151 6.74 4.45 -2.32
CA ASN A 151 8.04 4.43 -3.01
C ASN A 151 8.10 3.49 -4.23
N GLN A 152 6.97 3.37 -4.94
CA GLN A 152 6.87 2.69 -6.21
C GLN A 152 6.98 3.72 -7.33
N SER A 153 8.18 3.90 -7.90
CA SER A 153 8.52 5.05 -8.76
C SER A 153 8.24 6.38 -8.08
N ASP A 154 8.74 6.51 -6.84
CA ASP A 154 8.63 7.70 -5.99
C ASP A 154 7.19 8.11 -5.66
N CYS A 155 6.26 7.13 -5.68
CA CYS A 155 4.82 7.37 -5.57
C CYS A 155 4.12 6.33 -4.67
N VAL A 156 2.99 6.73 -4.08
CA VAL A 156 1.98 5.77 -3.61
C VAL A 156 1.12 5.38 -4.80
N CYS A 157 1.35 4.19 -5.33
CA CYS A 157 0.60 3.73 -6.49
C CYS A 157 0.41 2.20 -6.49
N ILE A 158 -0.31 1.69 -7.47
CA ILE A 158 -0.46 0.24 -7.69
C ILE A 158 0.46 -0.16 -8.84
N THR A 159 1.38 -1.11 -8.56
CA THR A 159 2.30 -1.66 -9.55
C THR A 159 2.20 -3.17 -9.64
N ARG A 160 2.75 -3.73 -10.72
CA ARG A 160 2.85 -5.17 -10.95
C ARG A 160 4.22 -5.68 -10.50
N MET A 161 4.23 -6.48 -9.44
CA MET A 161 5.44 -7.09 -8.86
C MET A 161 5.57 -8.54 -9.29
N ALA A 162 6.68 -8.91 -9.91
CA ALA A 162 6.91 -10.28 -10.38
C ALA A 162 6.73 -11.30 -9.23
N LYS A 163 5.96 -12.36 -9.48
CA LYS A 163 5.72 -13.43 -8.48
C LYS A 163 7.02 -14.12 -8.04
N SER A 164 8.00 -14.19 -8.93
CA SER A 164 9.32 -14.77 -8.64
C SER A 164 10.13 -14.01 -7.57
N ARG A 165 9.75 -12.78 -7.27
CA ARG A 165 10.40 -11.94 -6.23
C ARG A 165 9.75 -12.08 -4.85
N LEU A 166 8.64 -12.81 -4.74
CA LEU A 166 7.92 -12.96 -3.48
C LEU A 166 8.80 -13.56 -2.40
N TYR A 167 8.86 -12.89 -1.25
CA TYR A 167 9.53 -13.37 -0.04
C TYR A 167 8.53 -13.92 0.98
N ALA A 168 7.46 -13.17 1.28
CA ALA A 168 6.44 -13.61 2.23
C ALA A 168 5.06 -13.02 1.91
N ILE A 169 4.02 -13.76 2.29
CA ILE A 169 2.62 -13.33 2.32
C ILE A 169 2.19 -13.29 3.78
N ARG A 170 1.74 -12.13 4.26
CA ARG A 170 1.40 -11.91 5.66
C ARG A 170 0.00 -11.30 5.78
N ARG A 171 -0.89 -11.96 6.51
CA ARG A 171 -2.26 -11.49 6.74
C ARG A 171 -2.36 -10.75 8.05
N PRO A 172 -2.89 -9.50 8.06
CA PRO A 172 -3.24 -8.83 9.30
C PRO A 172 -4.19 -9.68 10.14
N GLN A 173 -4.00 -9.69 11.45
CA GLN A 173 -4.93 -10.39 12.34
C GLN A 173 -6.23 -9.59 12.47
N PHE A 174 -7.34 -10.16 11.99
CA PHE A 174 -8.66 -9.54 12.14
C PHE A 174 -9.19 -9.73 13.56
N ARG A 175 -9.91 -8.72 14.07
CA ARG A 175 -10.61 -8.79 15.37
C ARG A 175 -11.91 -9.57 15.32
N ILE A 176 -12.43 -9.80 14.12
CA ILE A 176 -13.67 -10.54 13.82
C ILE A 176 -13.33 -11.66 12.84
N ALA A 177 -14.30 -12.54 12.57
CA ALA A 177 -14.15 -13.53 11.49
C ALA A 177 -13.73 -12.84 10.18
N GLN A 178 -12.94 -13.54 9.35
CA GLN A 178 -12.41 -13.00 8.11
C GLN A 178 -13.54 -12.37 7.27
N PRO A 179 -13.44 -11.07 6.91
CA PRO A 179 -14.46 -10.41 6.10
C PRO A 179 -14.65 -11.11 4.75
N LYS A 180 -15.89 -11.17 4.26
CA LYS A 180 -16.22 -11.87 2.99
C LYS A 180 -15.50 -11.29 1.75
N ASN A 181 -15.11 -10.02 1.79
CA ASN A 181 -14.37 -9.37 0.71
C ASN A 181 -12.87 -9.73 0.69
N ILE A 182 -12.36 -10.40 1.72
CA ILE A 182 -10.98 -10.92 1.75
C ILE A 182 -10.93 -12.18 0.89
N ARG A 183 -10.48 -12.00 -0.35
CA ARG A 183 -10.49 -13.01 -1.39
C ARG A 183 -9.28 -12.88 -2.31
N ARG A 184 -8.98 -13.92 -3.03
CA ARG A 184 -8.06 -13.85 -4.18
C ARG A 184 -8.72 -13.04 -5.29
N VAL A 185 -7.99 -12.13 -5.91
CA VAL A 185 -8.50 -11.26 -6.99
C VAL A 185 -7.66 -11.47 -8.22
N HIS A 186 -8.28 -11.99 -9.29
CA HIS A 186 -7.64 -12.13 -10.59
C HIS A 186 -7.89 -10.88 -11.43
N LEU A 187 -6.81 -10.33 -11.99
CA LEU A 187 -6.82 -9.12 -12.81
C LEU A 187 -6.21 -9.40 -14.18
N ALA A 188 -6.57 -8.59 -15.15
CA ALA A 188 -5.93 -8.64 -16.45
C ALA A 188 -4.45 -8.21 -16.35
N SER A 189 -3.59 -8.92 -17.06
CA SER A 189 -2.19 -8.53 -17.22
C SER A 189 -2.11 -7.24 -18.04
N SER A 190 -1.77 -6.13 -17.40
CA SER A 190 -1.66 -4.82 -18.04
C SER A 190 -0.48 -4.05 -17.45
N GLY A 191 0.26 -3.39 -18.32
CA GLY A 191 1.43 -2.60 -17.93
C GLY A 191 2.70 -3.43 -17.72
N LYS A 192 3.81 -2.73 -17.50
CA LYS A 192 5.13 -3.33 -17.27
C LYS A 192 5.25 -3.85 -15.82
N LEU A 193 6.16 -4.78 -15.61
CA LEU A 193 6.60 -5.15 -14.27
C LEU A 193 7.37 -3.99 -13.64
N SER A 194 7.17 -3.76 -12.35
CA SER A 194 7.92 -2.76 -11.59
C SER A 194 9.40 -3.14 -11.52
N ALA A 195 10.25 -2.15 -11.70
CA ALA A 195 11.71 -2.27 -11.60
C ALA A 195 12.30 -1.19 -10.67
N ASN A 196 11.49 -0.22 -10.24
CA ASN A 196 11.91 0.89 -9.38
C ASN A 196 10.99 0.97 -8.16
N GLU A 197 11.45 0.42 -7.03
CA GLU A 197 10.77 0.44 -5.73
C GLU A 197 11.67 1.00 -4.62
N ALA A 198 12.63 1.82 -5.01
CA ALA A 198 13.50 2.55 -4.11
C ALA A 198 14.46 3.10 -4.12
#